data_d9872b08f76955e1f0bab76989812fdc
#
_entry.id   d9872b08f76955e1f0bab76989812fdc
#
_cell.length_a   1.000
_cell.length_b   1.000
_cell.length_c   1.000
_cell.angle_alpha   90.00
_cell.angle_beta   90.00
_cell.angle_gamma   90.00
#
_symmetry.space_group_name_H-M   'P 1'
#
loop_
_entity.id
_entity.type
_entity.pdbx_description
1 polymer ?
#
loop_
_entity_poly.entity_id
_entity_poly.type
_entity_poly.pdbx_seq_one_letter_code
_entity_poly.pdbx_strand_id
1 'polypeptide(L)'
;MVGYTEFREKLHPFGCFSIYQGRSFFPELGRNSLVRWTKRGLIIRLRQGWYAFPDMFSKTDFSRFVASRIYAPSYVSLHTALSFYGIIPEAVTQITSVTTLKTALFENALGQYSYKTVKSRLFWGYKPVEMTSADGSASQTWFLAHPEKALLDLLYLYPFYNSEDELMQLRLDEVFMTEELNRERLQEYLLRFNNKVLNGRVKKLLKIYEL
;
A
#
# COMPACT_ATOMS: atom_id res chain seq x y z
N MET A 1 -25.71 1.31 -26.12
CA MET A 1 -24.59 0.38 -25.82
C MET A 1 -23.34 1.23 -25.61
N VAL A 2 -22.63 1.12 -24.48
CA VAL A 2 -21.42 1.91 -24.19
C VAL A 2 -20.31 1.59 -25.18
N GLY A 3 -19.79 2.61 -25.86
CA GLY A 3 -18.61 2.54 -26.72
C GLY A 3 -17.33 2.42 -25.88
N TYR A 4 -16.36 1.58 -26.30
CA TYR A 4 -15.11 1.42 -25.56
C TYR A 4 -14.26 2.72 -25.55
N THR A 5 -14.19 3.42 -26.67
CA THR A 5 -13.38 4.65 -26.80
C THR A 5 -13.83 5.71 -25.80
N GLU A 6 -15.10 6.04 -25.78
CA GLU A 6 -15.69 7.00 -24.86
C GLU A 6 -15.53 6.55 -23.39
N PHE A 7 -15.75 5.25 -23.12
CA PHE A 7 -15.53 4.66 -21.81
C PHE A 7 -14.07 4.83 -21.34
N ARG A 8 -13.10 4.56 -22.23
CA ARG A 8 -11.68 4.73 -21.94
C ARG A 8 -11.33 6.19 -21.66
N GLU A 9 -11.76 7.12 -22.50
CA GLU A 9 -11.50 8.56 -22.32
C GLU A 9 -11.98 9.05 -20.95
N LYS A 10 -13.16 8.62 -20.50
CA LYS A 10 -13.72 9.04 -19.22
C LYS A 10 -13.06 8.39 -18.01
N LEU A 11 -12.67 7.12 -18.09
CA LEU A 11 -12.18 6.38 -16.90
C LEU A 11 -10.65 6.25 -16.83
N HIS A 12 -9.94 6.42 -17.93
CA HIS A 12 -8.49 6.35 -17.96
C HIS A 12 -7.79 7.31 -16.96
N PRO A 13 -8.25 8.59 -16.79
CA PRO A 13 -7.65 9.51 -15.83
C PRO A 13 -7.68 9.02 -14.37
N PHE A 14 -8.53 8.05 -14.02
CA PHE A 14 -8.59 7.48 -12.67
C PHE A 14 -7.55 6.38 -12.40
N GLY A 15 -6.79 5.95 -13.41
CA GLY A 15 -5.79 4.89 -13.34
C GLY A 15 -6.40 3.48 -13.19
N CYS A 16 -7.11 3.24 -12.11
CA CYS A 16 -7.99 2.08 -11.98
C CYS A 16 -9.39 2.54 -11.55
N PHE A 17 -10.40 1.73 -11.85
CA PHE A 17 -11.79 2.10 -11.61
C PHE A 17 -12.62 0.92 -11.10
N SER A 18 -13.61 1.23 -10.28
CA SER A 18 -14.62 0.26 -9.86
C SER A 18 -15.78 0.23 -10.87
N ILE A 19 -16.52 -0.88 -10.88
CA ILE A 19 -17.77 -0.99 -11.67
C ILE A 19 -18.79 0.09 -11.29
N TYR A 20 -18.82 0.49 -10.01
CA TYR A 20 -19.71 1.56 -9.53
C TYR A 20 -19.31 2.90 -10.12
N GLN A 21 -18.02 3.21 -10.15
CA GLN A 21 -17.49 4.41 -10.79
C GLN A 21 -17.76 4.39 -12.31
N GLY A 22 -17.58 3.26 -12.96
CA GLY A 22 -17.95 3.12 -14.38
C GLY A 22 -19.42 3.40 -14.62
N ARG A 23 -20.33 2.92 -13.77
CA ARG A 23 -21.76 3.15 -13.86
C ARG A 23 -22.21 4.57 -13.53
N SER A 24 -21.43 5.33 -12.75
CA SER A 24 -21.75 6.74 -12.49
C SER A 24 -21.62 7.61 -13.74
N PHE A 25 -20.72 7.23 -14.67
CA PHE A 25 -20.59 7.88 -15.98
C PHE A 25 -21.47 7.21 -17.05
N PHE A 26 -21.67 5.91 -16.97
CA PHE A 26 -22.39 5.09 -17.94
C PHE A 26 -23.40 4.19 -17.23
N PRO A 27 -24.59 4.69 -16.89
CA PRO A 27 -25.62 3.91 -16.15
C PRO A 27 -25.98 2.57 -16.81
N GLU A 28 -25.93 2.52 -18.15
CA GLU A 28 -26.18 1.32 -18.94
C GLU A 28 -25.00 0.34 -19.03
N LEU A 29 -23.90 0.59 -18.31
CA LEU A 29 -22.72 -0.29 -18.30
C LEU A 29 -23.08 -1.66 -17.74
N GLY A 30 -23.26 -2.62 -18.63
CA GLY A 30 -23.56 -3.98 -18.29
C GLY A 30 -22.32 -4.83 -18.01
N ARG A 31 -22.52 -5.90 -17.22
CA ARG A 31 -21.46 -6.91 -16.93
C ARG A 31 -20.88 -7.50 -18.23
N ASN A 32 -21.72 -7.72 -19.25
CA ASN A 32 -21.30 -8.30 -20.53
C ASN A 32 -20.27 -7.42 -21.27
N SER A 33 -20.38 -6.09 -21.19
CA SER A 33 -19.39 -5.18 -21.79
C SER A 33 -18.03 -5.33 -21.10
N LEU A 34 -17.98 -5.37 -19.77
CA LEU A 34 -16.73 -5.57 -19.02
C LEU A 34 -16.10 -6.94 -19.32
N VAL A 35 -16.90 -8.01 -19.35
CA VAL A 35 -16.42 -9.36 -19.69
C VAL A 35 -15.83 -9.39 -21.11
N ARG A 36 -16.53 -8.80 -22.10
CA ARG A 36 -16.06 -8.71 -23.47
C ARG A 36 -14.74 -7.93 -23.58
N TRP A 37 -14.64 -6.76 -22.91
CA TRP A 37 -13.44 -5.96 -22.94
C TRP A 37 -12.26 -6.64 -22.22
N THR A 38 -12.51 -7.33 -21.12
CA THR A 38 -11.48 -8.14 -20.44
C THR A 38 -10.97 -9.27 -21.34
N LYS A 39 -11.89 -10.03 -21.99
CA LYS A 39 -11.50 -11.09 -22.94
C LYS A 39 -10.68 -10.59 -24.13
N ARG A 40 -10.91 -9.34 -24.55
CA ARG A 40 -10.16 -8.68 -25.64
C ARG A 40 -8.88 -8.00 -25.16
N GLY A 41 -8.52 -8.08 -23.87
CA GLY A 41 -7.35 -7.41 -23.32
C GLY A 41 -7.45 -5.88 -23.26
N LEU A 42 -8.62 -5.30 -23.48
CA LEU A 42 -8.85 -3.84 -23.48
C LEU A 42 -8.86 -3.28 -22.04
N ILE A 43 -9.27 -4.08 -21.08
CA ILE A 43 -9.18 -3.80 -19.64
C ILE A 43 -8.68 -5.05 -18.93
N ILE A 44 -8.00 -4.88 -17.80
CA ILE A 44 -7.49 -5.96 -16.97
C ILE A 44 -8.24 -5.92 -15.64
N ARG A 45 -8.71 -7.08 -15.19
CA ARG A 45 -9.38 -7.22 -13.90
C ARG A 45 -8.35 -7.28 -12.78
N LEU A 46 -8.41 -6.34 -11.85
CA LEU A 46 -7.53 -6.29 -10.68
C LEU A 46 -8.10 -7.08 -9.50
N ARG A 47 -9.42 -6.98 -9.30
CA ARG A 47 -10.20 -7.68 -8.27
C ARG A 47 -11.67 -7.74 -8.71
N GLN A 48 -12.51 -8.42 -7.96
CA GLN A 48 -13.95 -8.40 -8.23
C GLN A 48 -14.49 -6.96 -8.23
N GLY A 49 -15.00 -6.52 -9.38
CA GLY A 49 -15.53 -5.18 -9.57
C GLY A 49 -14.50 -4.06 -9.77
N TRP A 50 -13.20 -4.36 -9.82
CA TRP A 50 -12.12 -3.42 -10.07
C TRP A 50 -11.34 -3.76 -11.32
N TYR A 51 -11.03 -2.75 -12.13
CA TYR A 51 -10.38 -2.88 -13.43
C TYR A 51 -9.37 -1.75 -13.65
N ALA A 52 -8.42 -1.98 -14.56
CA ALA A 52 -7.50 -0.97 -15.07
C ALA A 52 -7.29 -1.14 -16.56
N PHE A 53 -6.73 -0.12 -17.21
CA PHE A 53 -6.28 -0.20 -18.60
C PHE A 53 -4.86 -0.76 -18.66
N PRO A 54 -4.51 -1.55 -19.72
CA PRO A 54 -3.20 -2.22 -19.81
C PRO A 54 -2.01 -1.28 -19.77
N ASP A 55 -2.11 -0.09 -20.37
CA ASP A 55 -1.07 0.93 -20.41
C ASP A 55 -0.70 1.51 -19.03
N MET A 56 -1.58 1.37 -18.05
CA MET A 56 -1.30 1.78 -16.66
C MET A 56 -0.26 0.89 -15.98
N PHE A 57 -0.06 -0.35 -16.46
CA PHE A 57 0.82 -1.34 -15.83
C PHE A 57 2.31 -1.00 -15.94
N SER A 58 2.69 -0.18 -16.91
CA SER A 58 4.07 0.32 -17.06
C SER A 58 4.39 1.54 -16.20
N LYS A 59 3.40 2.14 -15.53
CA LYS A 59 3.63 3.33 -14.71
C LYS A 59 4.27 2.95 -13.38
N THR A 60 5.27 3.71 -12.99
CA THR A 60 5.92 3.61 -11.68
C THR A 60 4.87 3.77 -10.57
N ASP A 61 4.97 2.98 -9.51
CA ASP A 61 4.06 2.98 -8.35
C ASP A 61 2.62 2.57 -8.63
N PHE A 62 2.27 2.16 -9.84
CA PHE A 62 0.90 1.77 -10.16
C PHE A 62 0.40 0.62 -9.27
N SER A 63 1.24 -0.36 -8.95
CA SER A 63 0.87 -1.45 -8.03
C SER A 63 0.56 -0.93 -6.61
N ARG A 64 1.32 0.06 -6.09
CA ARG A 64 1.08 0.70 -4.79
C ARG A 64 -0.20 1.54 -4.80
N PHE A 65 -0.44 2.26 -5.89
CA PHE A 65 -1.70 2.97 -6.10
C PHE A 65 -2.90 2.01 -6.10
N VAL A 66 -2.82 0.92 -6.85
CA VAL A 66 -3.86 -0.14 -6.89
C VAL A 66 -4.13 -0.69 -5.49
N ALA A 67 -3.09 -0.94 -4.68
CA ALA A 67 -3.24 -1.41 -3.30
C ALA A 67 -4.18 -0.50 -2.48
N SER A 68 -4.00 0.82 -2.60
CA SER A 68 -4.83 1.80 -1.87
C SER A 68 -6.26 1.89 -2.39
N ARG A 69 -6.55 1.36 -3.59
CA ARG A 69 -7.88 1.45 -4.25
C ARG A 69 -8.71 0.19 -4.10
N ILE A 70 -8.11 -0.98 -4.34
CA ILE A 70 -8.89 -2.23 -4.40
C ILE A 70 -9.37 -2.72 -3.04
N TYR A 71 -8.80 -2.24 -1.94
CA TYR A 71 -9.22 -2.59 -0.58
C TYR A 71 -9.11 -1.40 0.39
N ALA A 72 -9.92 -0.38 0.15
CA ALA A 72 -9.97 0.83 0.96
C ALA A 72 -10.96 0.70 2.15
N PRO A 73 -10.68 1.34 3.31
CA PRO A 73 -9.51 2.18 3.55
C PRO A 73 -8.25 1.36 3.85
N SER A 74 -7.13 1.73 3.27
CA SER A 74 -5.82 1.13 3.53
C SER A 74 -4.68 2.09 3.17
N TYR A 75 -3.50 1.85 3.72
CA TYR A 75 -2.25 2.50 3.35
C TYR A 75 -1.12 1.47 3.23
N VAL A 76 -0.18 1.70 2.33
CA VAL A 76 1.02 0.88 2.16
C VAL A 76 1.91 1.05 3.39
N SER A 77 2.37 -0.07 3.98
CA SER A 77 3.14 -0.10 5.23
C SER A 77 4.01 -1.36 5.28
N LEU A 78 4.57 -1.66 6.45
CA LEU A 78 5.32 -2.89 6.69
C LEU A 78 6.52 -2.99 5.75
N HIS A 79 6.86 -4.19 5.28
CA HIS A 79 8.02 -4.43 4.42
C HIS A 79 8.01 -3.57 3.15
N THR A 80 6.84 -3.39 2.50
CA THR A 80 6.76 -2.56 1.28
C THR A 80 7.13 -1.10 1.55
N ALA A 81 6.69 -0.52 2.67
CA ALA A 81 7.05 0.84 3.02
C ALA A 81 8.52 0.94 3.45
N LEU A 82 9.03 -0.02 4.24
CA LEU A 82 10.43 -0.06 4.64
C LEU A 82 11.37 -0.18 3.43
N SER A 83 11.03 -1.06 2.47
CA SER A 83 11.79 -1.20 1.22
C SER A 83 11.69 0.07 0.34
N PHE A 84 10.53 0.73 0.30
CA PHE A 84 10.35 1.99 -0.44
C PHE A 84 11.27 3.11 0.07
N TYR A 85 11.50 3.16 1.39
CA TYR A 85 12.43 4.10 2.02
C TYR A 85 13.88 3.62 2.02
N GLY A 86 14.19 2.43 1.49
CA GLY A 86 15.54 1.86 1.53
C GLY A 86 15.98 1.38 2.93
N ILE A 87 15.04 1.25 3.87
CA ILE A 87 15.34 0.86 5.26
C ILE A 87 15.68 -0.63 5.37
N ILE A 88 15.17 -1.47 4.47
CA ILE A 88 15.52 -2.88 4.36
C ILE A 88 16.09 -3.17 2.97
N PRO A 89 17.11 -4.06 2.85
CA PRO A 89 17.73 -4.37 1.57
C PRO A 89 16.89 -5.25 0.66
N GLU A 90 15.87 -5.91 1.19
CA GLU A 90 15.07 -6.88 0.45
C GLU A 90 14.16 -6.20 -0.59
N ALA A 91 14.22 -6.68 -1.84
CA ALA A 91 13.21 -6.36 -2.84
C ALA A 91 11.88 -7.05 -2.49
N VAL A 92 10.88 -6.25 -2.12
CA VAL A 92 9.56 -6.76 -1.72
C VAL A 92 8.69 -6.98 -2.95
N THR A 93 8.38 -8.24 -3.27
CA THR A 93 7.52 -8.62 -4.41
C THR A 93 6.03 -8.52 -4.11
N GLN A 94 5.64 -8.61 -2.84
CA GLN A 94 4.26 -8.50 -2.38
C GLN A 94 3.99 -7.10 -1.81
N ILE A 95 2.94 -6.43 -2.28
CA ILE A 95 2.52 -5.15 -1.69
C ILE A 95 1.84 -5.40 -0.34
N THR A 96 2.45 -4.92 0.74
CA THR A 96 1.90 -5.03 2.10
C THR A 96 1.25 -3.72 2.53
N SER A 97 0.04 -3.82 3.06
CA SER A 97 -0.77 -2.66 3.48
C SER A 97 -1.44 -2.91 4.83
N VAL A 98 -1.75 -1.83 5.51
CA VAL A 98 -2.53 -1.82 6.75
C VAL A 98 -3.93 -1.30 6.47
N THR A 99 -4.93 -1.91 7.10
CA THR A 99 -6.35 -1.60 6.90
C THR A 99 -7.14 -1.71 8.21
N THR A 100 -8.32 -1.09 8.26
CA THR A 100 -9.32 -1.31 9.32
C THR A 100 -10.30 -2.43 8.99
N LEU A 101 -10.25 -2.94 7.75
CA LEU A 101 -11.07 -4.07 7.30
C LEU A 101 -10.44 -5.40 7.74
N LYS A 102 -11.07 -6.52 7.38
CA LYS A 102 -10.53 -7.86 7.65
C LYS A 102 -9.20 -8.07 6.94
N THR A 103 -8.30 -8.83 7.56
CA THR A 103 -7.07 -9.31 6.91
C THR A 103 -7.42 -10.04 5.61
N ALA A 104 -6.72 -9.71 4.53
CA ALA A 104 -6.99 -10.25 3.20
C ALA A 104 -5.71 -10.43 2.39
N LEU A 105 -5.77 -11.36 1.45
CA LEU A 105 -4.74 -11.60 0.46
C LEU A 105 -5.41 -11.60 -0.92
N PHE A 106 -4.86 -10.87 -1.85
CA PHE A 106 -5.32 -10.83 -3.24
C PHE A 106 -4.12 -11.02 -4.17
N GLU A 107 -4.40 -11.59 -5.34
CA GLU A 107 -3.44 -11.75 -6.41
C GLU A 107 -4.06 -11.30 -7.73
N ASN A 108 -3.29 -10.61 -8.55
CA ASN A 108 -3.69 -10.19 -9.88
C ASN A 108 -2.45 -10.07 -10.79
N ALA A 109 -2.63 -9.54 -12.00
CA ALA A 109 -1.56 -9.39 -12.98
C ALA A 109 -0.40 -8.44 -12.56
N LEU A 110 -0.57 -7.65 -11.47
CA LEU A 110 0.49 -6.80 -10.91
C LEU A 110 1.24 -7.48 -9.75
N GLY A 111 0.82 -8.66 -9.30
CA GLY A 111 1.40 -9.39 -8.19
C GLY A 111 0.46 -9.60 -7.01
N GLN A 112 1.04 -9.84 -5.84
CA GLN A 112 0.32 -10.14 -4.62
C GLN A 112 0.13 -8.91 -3.72
N TYR A 113 -1.02 -8.86 -3.04
CA TYR A 113 -1.43 -7.78 -2.15
C TYR A 113 -1.85 -8.36 -0.80
N SER A 114 -1.15 -8.02 0.25
CA SER A 114 -1.46 -8.45 1.62
C SER A 114 -1.94 -7.27 2.46
N TYR A 115 -3.08 -7.44 3.12
CA TYR A 115 -3.67 -6.43 3.99
C TYR A 115 -3.74 -6.98 5.41
N LYS A 116 -3.14 -6.28 6.36
CA LYS A 116 -3.15 -6.61 7.78
C LYS A 116 -4.10 -5.67 8.52
N THR A 117 -4.94 -6.24 9.36
CA THR A 117 -5.95 -5.49 10.13
C THR A 117 -5.34 -4.83 11.35
N VAL A 118 -5.66 -3.56 11.56
CA VAL A 118 -5.43 -2.85 12.83
C VAL A 118 -6.76 -2.31 13.38
N LYS A 119 -6.79 -2.05 14.68
CA LYS A 119 -7.90 -1.32 15.31
C LYS A 119 -7.98 0.09 14.73
N SER A 120 -9.19 0.63 14.54
CA SER A 120 -9.39 1.97 13.96
C SER A 120 -8.59 3.06 14.65
N ARG A 121 -8.40 2.97 15.98
CA ARG A 121 -7.57 3.90 16.76
C ARG A 121 -6.08 3.89 16.37
N LEU A 122 -5.61 2.87 15.62
CA LEU A 122 -4.23 2.73 15.15
C LEU A 122 -4.08 3.06 13.65
N PHE A 123 -5.16 3.47 12.98
CA PHE A 123 -5.19 3.79 11.56
C PHE A 123 -4.85 5.28 11.33
N TRP A 124 -3.55 5.61 11.37
CA TRP A 124 -2.98 6.95 11.23
C TRP A 124 -1.48 6.85 10.90
N GLY A 125 -0.78 7.97 10.76
CA GLY A 125 0.69 8.02 10.56
C GLY A 125 1.12 7.68 9.15
N TYR A 126 0.30 8.03 8.16
CA TYR A 126 0.58 7.90 6.73
C TYR A 126 0.37 9.23 6.01
N LYS A 127 0.98 9.36 4.86
CA LYS A 127 0.92 10.55 4.00
C LYS A 127 0.47 10.18 2.59
N PRO A 128 -0.15 11.12 1.86
CA PRO A 128 -0.38 10.96 0.44
C PRO A 128 0.96 10.99 -0.32
N VAL A 129 1.07 10.15 -1.35
CA VAL A 129 2.16 10.11 -2.31
C VAL A 129 1.55 10.18 -3.69
N GLU A 130 2.08 11.06 -4.53
CA GLU A 130 1.60 11.21 -5.89
C GLU A 130 2.29 10.21 -6.82
N MET A 131 1.51 9.56 -7.66
CA MET A 131 2.01 8.75 -8.74
C MET A 131 2.29 9.70 -9.92
N THR A 132 3.56 9.90 -10.23
CA THR A 132 3.97 10.80 -11.31
C THR A 132 3.59 10.21 -12.66
N SER A 133 2.80 10.96 -13.44
CA SER A 133 2.62 10.69 -14.85
C SER A 133 3.72 11.38 -15.65
N ALA A 134 4.38 10.66 -16.55
CA ALA A 134 5.46 11.20 -17.38
C ALA A 134 5.02 12.38 -18.29
N ASP A 135 3.72 12.52 -18.50
CA ASP A 135 3.08 13.54 -19.35
C ASP A 135 2.48 14.71 -18.57
N GLY A 136 2.70 14.80 -17.26
CA GLY A 136 2.12 15.85 -16.41
C GLY A 136 0.59 15.79 -16.26
N SER A 137 -0.05 14.68 -16.67
CA SER A 137 -1.49 14.47 -16.48
C SER A 137 -1.85 14.26 -15.01
N ALA A 138 -3.13 14.34 -14.69
CA ALA A 138 -3.68 14.31 -13.33
C ALA A 138 -2.96 13.32 -12.41
N SER A 139 -2.31 13.87 -11.41
CA SER A 139 -1.61 13.12 -10.37
C SER A 139 -2.61 12.23 -9.61
N GLN A 140 -2.28 10.95 -9.52
CA GLN A 140 -3.06 9.99 -8.75
C GLN A 140 -2.36 9.73 -7.44
N THR A 141 -3.13 9.75 -6.36
CA THR A 141 -2.59 9.67 -5.00
C THR A 141 -2.82 8.29 -4.41
N TRP A 142 -1.79 7.75 -3.76
CA TRP A 142 -1.84 6.59 -2.89
C TRP A 142 -1.31 6.94 -1.49
N PHE A 143 -1.49 6.07 -0.50
CA PHE A 143 -1.14 6.37 0.88
C PHE A 143 0.01 5.49 1.36
N LEU A 144 1.03 6.12 1.96
CA LEU A 144 2.25 5.49 2.46
C LEU A 144 2.46 5.82 3.93
N ALA A 145 2.69 4.80 4.76
CA ALA A 145 3.11 5.01 6.14
C ALA A 145 4.39 5.86 6.22
N HIS A 146 4.51 6.72 7.23
CA HIS A 146 5.80 7.30 7.57
C HIS A 146 6.78 6.18 7.96
N PRO A 147 8.10 6.37 7.82
CA PRO A 147 9.10 5.34 8.15
C PRO A 147 8.90 4.74 9.55
N GLU A 148 8.76 5.62 10.55
CA GLU A 148 8.56 5.24 11.95
C GLU A 148 7.26 4.44 12.14
N LYS A 149 6.21 4.85 11.41
CA LYS A 149 4.91 4.14 11.46
C LYS A 149 5.01 2.76 10.82
N ALA A 150 5.71 2.64 9.68
CA ALA A 150 5.91 1.37 8.99
C ALA A 150 6.67 0.38 9.89
N LEU A 151 7.70 0.85 10.58
CA LEU A 151 8.47 0.07 11.55
C LEU A 151 7.59 -0.38 12.73
N LEU A 152 6.81 0.55 13.32
CA LEU A 152 5.92 0.24 14.43
C LEU A 152 4.78 -0.70 14.03
N ASP A 153 4.20 -0.53 12.84
CA ASP A 153 3.19 -1.46 12.30
C ASP A 153 3.78 -2.85 12.15
N LEU A 154 5.02 -2.96 11.63
CA LEU A 154 5.70 -4.23 11.46
C LEU A 154 5.88 -4.93 12.82
N LEU A 155 6.48 -4.26 13.79
CA LEU A 155 6.74 -4.82 15.11
C LEU A 155 5.45 -5.11 15.88
N TYR A 156 4.37 -4.40 15.62
CA TYR A 156 3.07 -4.63 16.24
C TYR A 156 2.35 -5.84 15.65
N LEU A 157 2.35 -5.97 14.32
CA LEU A 157 1.57 -6.97 13.58
C LEU A 157 2.30 -8.32 13.41
N TYR A 158 3.63 -8.33 13.56
CA TYR A 158 4.44 -9.53 13.48
C TYR A 158 5.11 -9.84 14.83
N PRO A 159 4.43 -10.61 15.70
CA PRO A 159 4.94 -10.96 17.03
C PRO A 159 6.27 -11.74 17.02
N PHE A 160 6.64 -12.27 15.87
CA PHE A 160 7.91 -12.97 15.66
C PHE A 160 9.11 -12.09 16.00
N TYR A 161 9.11 -10.81 15.64
CA TYR A 161 10.21 -9.89 15.95
C TYR A 161 10.20 -9.48 17.44
N ASN A 162 10.74 -10.33 18.31
CA ASN A 162 10.67 -10.15 19.76
C ASN A 162 12.00 -10.29 20.50
N SER A 163 12.94 -11.14 20.04
CA SER A 163 14.32 -11.23 20.54
C SER A 163 15.27 -10.31 19.77
N GLU A 164 16.49 -10.07 20.31
CA GLU A 164 17.50 -9.28 19.61
C GLU A 164 17.89 -9.97 18.28
N ASP A 165 18.07 -11.30 18.27
CA ASP A 165 18.39 -12.08 17.07
C ASP A 165 17.31 -11.96 15.98
N GLU A 166 16.02 -12.03 16.35
CA GLU A 166 14.91 -11.89 15.43
C GLU A 166 14.80 -10.45 14.87
N LEU A 167 15.09 -9.43 15.70
CA LEU A 167 15.11 -8.04 15.29
C LEU A 167 16.29 -7.75 14.33
N MET A 168 17.47 -8.36 14.54
CA MET A 168 18.61 -8.27 13.63
C MET A 168 18.31 -8.87 12.26
N GLN A 169 17.43 -9.87 12.16
CA GLN A 169 17.00 -10.44 10.87
C GLN A 169 16.26 -9.43 9.98
N LEU A 170 15.75 -8.31 10.54
CA LEU A 170 15.19 -7.23 9.72
C LEU A 170 16.24 -6.52 8.87
N ARG A 171 17.53 -6.60 9.25
CA ARG A 171 18.64 -6.01 8.52
C ARG A 171 18.39 -4.54 8.17
N LEU A 172 17.87 -3.78 9.16
CA LEU A 172 17.58 -2.37 8.95
C LEU A 172 18.87 -1.62 8.63
N ASP A 173 18.78 -0.70 7.68
CA ASP A 173 19.88 0.15 7.28
C ASP A 173 20.41 0.97 8.46
N GLU A 174 21.71 0.88 8.74
CA GLU A 174 22.34 1.50 9.90
C GLU A 174 22.35 3.03 9.79
N VAL A 175 22.59 3.55 8.59
CA VAL A 175 22.61 5.00 8.34
C VAL A 175 21.20 5.56 8.58
N PHE A 176 20.17 4.90 8.04
CA PHE A 176 18.80 5.30 8.31
C PHE A 176 18.50 5.29 9.82
N MET A 177 18.86 4.23 10.53
CA MET A 177 18.56 4.08 11.96
C MET A 177 19.25 5.15 12.80
N THR A 178 20.53 5.48 12.51
CA THR A 178 21.33 6.39 13.32
C THR A 178 21.15 7.86 12.94
N GLU A 179 20.95 8.18 11.67
CA GLU A 179 20.96 9.55 11.15
C GLU A 179 19.60 10.05 10.66
N GLU A 180 18.78 9.19 10.03
CA GLU A 180 17.54 9.62 9.36
C GLU A 180 16.27 9.36 10.18
N LEU A 181 16.29 8.38 11.12
CA LEU A 181 15.15 8.03 11.94
C LEU A 181 14.73 9.22 12.81
N ASN A 182 13.52 9.71 12.63
CA ASN A 182 12.97 10.76 13.48
C ASN A 182 12.54 10.18 14.84
N ARG A 183 13.44 10.31 15.84
CA ARG A 183 13.24 9.74 17.19
C ARG A 183 12.07 10.39 17.92
N GLU A 184 11.83 11.69 17.74
CA GLU A 184 10.69 12.38 18.37
C GLU A 184 9.38 11.82 17.83
N ARG A 185 9.26 11.68 16.52
CA ARG A 185 8.10 11.06 15.87
C ARG A 185 7.92 9.60 16.28
N LEU A 186 9.00 8.84 16.38
CA LEU A 186 8.94 7.45 16.84
C LEU A 186 8.37 7.37 18.25
N GLN A 187 8.82 8.22 19.16
CA GLN A 187 8.33 8.27 20.55
C GLN A 187 6.88 8.72 20.63
N GLU A 188 6.50 9.77 19.90
CA GLU A 188 5.10 10.23 19.81
C GLU A 188 4.19 9.08 19.34
N TYR A 189 4.61 8.38 18.29
CA TYR A 189 3.84 7.26 17.74
C TYR A 189 3.76 6.08 18.72
N LEU A 190 4.83 5.76 19.43
CA LEU A 190 4.83 4.73 20.47
C LEU A 190 3.83 5.06 21.59
N LEU A 191 3.80 6.29 22.06
CA LEU A 191 2.83 6.76 23.06
C LEU A 191 1.40 6.57 22.55
N ARG A 192 1.15 6.92 21.28
CA ARG A 192 -0.16 6.79 20.64
C ARG A 192 -0.57 5.33 20.43
N PHE A 193 0.36 4.42 20.15
CA PHE A 193 0.08 2.98 20.12
C PHE A 193 -0.39 2.45 21.47
N ASN A 194 0.16 2.99 22.54
CA ASN A 194 -0.15 2.62 23.94
C ASN A 194 -0.13 1.09 24.14
N ASN A 195 1.00 0.45 23.77
CA ASN A 195 1.19 -1.00 23.84
C ASN A 195 2.53 -1.36 24.49
N LYS A 196 2.47 -1.97 25.70
CA LYS A 196 3.67 -2.31 26.48
C LYS A 196 4.60 -3.30 25.77
N VAL A 197 4.03 -4.27 25.05
CA VAL A 197 4.83 -5.28 24.33
C VAL A 197 5.58 -4.63 23.17
N LEU A 198 4.91 -3.79 22.38
CA LEU A 198 5.54 -3.01 21.32
C LEU A 198 6.66 -2.12 21.86
N ASN A 199 6.42 -1.41 22.97
CA ASN A 199 7.45 -0.59 23.61
C ASN A 199 8.70 -1.41 23.99
N GLY A 200 8.50 -2.64 24.51
CA GLY A 200 9.61 -3.55 24.82
C GLY A 200 10.41 -3.95 23.59
N ARG A 201 9.75 -4.24 22.46
CA ARG A 201 10.41 -4.58 21.18
C ARG A 201 11.21 -3.42 20.62
N VAL A 202 10.61 -2.22 20.63
CA VAL A 202 11.30 -1.00 20.14
C VAL A 202 12.50 -0.66 21.01
N LYS A 203 12.42 -0.80 22.34
CA LYS A 203 13.59 -0.62 23.21
C LYS A 203 14.73 -1.57 22.88
N LYS A 204 14.43 -2.86 22.61
CA LYS A 204 15.44 -3.84 22.18
C LYS A 204 16.04 -3.44 20.82
N LEU A 205 15.19 -3.03 19.86
CA LEU A 205 15.63 -2.58 18.56
C LEU A 205 16.58 -1.38 18.66
N LEU A 206 16.20 -0.34 19.41
CA LEU A 206 17.03 0.84 19.58
C LEU A 206 18.39 0.48 20.24
N LYS A 207 18.39 -0.42 21.23
CA LYS A 207 19.62 -0.92 21.86
C LYS A 207 20.59 -1.58 20.86
N ILE A 208 20.07 -2.33 19.87
CA ILE A 208 20.88 -2.97 18.81
C ILE A 208 21.66 -1.92 17.99
N TYR A 209 21.06 -0.74 17.77
CA TYR A 209 21.64 0.37 17.01
C TYR A 209 22.27 1.46 17.91
N GLU A 210 22.48 1.18 19.22
CA GLU A 210 23.07 2.10 20.21
C GLU A 210 22.35 3.45 20.33
N LEU A 211 21.01 3.45 20.27
CA LEU A 211 20.12 4.63 20.21
C LEU A 211 19.32 4.87 21.49
#